data_a5f7b008ff0c6d25a79584c4a16aacc8
#
_entry.id   a5f7b008ff0c6d25a79584c4a16aacc8
#
_cell.length_a   1.000
_cell.length_b   1.000
_cell.length_c   1.000
_cell.angle_alpha   90.00
_cell.angle_beta   90.00
_cell.angle_gamma   90.00
#
_symmetry.space_group_name_H-M   'P 1'
#
loop_
_entity.id
_entity.type
_entity.pdbx_description
1 polymer ?
#
loop_
_entity_poly.entity_id
_entity_poly.type
_entity_poly.pdbx_seq_one_letter_code
_entity_poly.pdbx_strand_id
1 'polypeptide(L)'
;MSTAAIIIENVSKIYQRGKVRRGDIRSSMNSWWSGMGKEKEEFDALKDINLTIQQGDVVGIIGPNGAGKSTLLKLLSRITFPSKGRITIHGTLSSMLEVGTGFHPELTGRENIYLNGAIIGMKREEVARKLDSIVAFSGLEDFLDTPVKHYSSGMYVRLAFSVASHLEPD
;
A
#
# COMPACT_ATOMS: atom_id res chain seq x y z
N MET A 1 15.43 18.70 -21.13
CA MET A 1 15.56 17.24 -21.03
C MET A 1 14.65 16.82 -19.89
N SER A 2 13.64 15.98 -20.14
CA SER A 2 12.77 15.47 -19.07
C SER A 2 13.59 14.56 -18.17
N THR A 3 13.49 14.76 -16.87
CA THR A 3 14.19 13.95 -15.87
C THR A 3 13.31 12.73 -15.54
N ALA A 4 13.90 11.54 -15.55
CA ALA A 4 13.15 10.33 -15.17
C ALA A 4 12.78 10.41 -13.68
N ALA A 5 11.49 10.27 -13.37
CA ALA A 5 10.99 10.19 -12.01
C ALA A 5 11.09 8.75 -11.46
N ILE A 6 10.76 7.75 -12.29
CA ILE A 6 10.83 6.34 -11.92
C ILE A 6 11.48 5.56 -13.05
N ILE A 7 12.43 4.68 -12.70
CA ILE A 7 13.08 3.74 -13.63
C ILE A 7 12.92 2.34 -13.08
N ILE A 8 12.34 1.44 -13.88
CA ILE A 8 12.15 0.03 -13.58
C ILE A 8 12.98 -0.77 -14.56
N GLU A 9 13.90 -1.61 -14.06
CA GLU A 9 14.87 -2.35 -14.86
C GLU A 9 14.78 -3.84 -14.53
N ASN A 10 14.33 -4.64 -15.49
CA ASN A 10 14.23 -6.11 -15.43
C ASN A 10 13.56 -6.63 -14.14
N VAL A 11 12.52 -5.93 -13.70
CA VAL A 11 11.85 -6.23 -12.42
C VAL A 11 10.97 -7.46 -12.56
N SER A 12 11.22 -8.44 -11.70
CA SER A 12 10.37 -9.62 -11.52
C SER A 12 9.97 -9.76 -10.07
N LYS A 13 8.74 -10.24 -9.83
CA LYS A 13 8.23 -10.54 -8.50
C LYS A 13 7.65 -11.95 -8.45
N ILE A 14 8.26 -12.78 -7.62
CA ILE A 14 7.89 -14.17 -7.41
C ILE A 14 7.26 -14.30 -6.03
N TYR A 15 6.10 -14.92 -5.95
CA TYR A 15 5.47 -15.33 -4.70
C TYR A 15 5.49 -16.85 -4.55
N GLN A 16 5.61 -17.32 -3.33
CA GLN A 16 5.53 -18.73 -3.00
C GLN A 16 4.11 -19.08 -2.56
N ARG A 17 3.47 -19.98 -3.27
CA ARG A 17 2.15 -20.49 -2.92
C ARG A 17 2.32 -21.67 -1.97
N GLY A 18 1.99 -21.50 -0.70
CA GLY A 18 1.91 -22.62 0.24
C GLY A 18 0.70 -23.49 -0.10
N LYS A 19 0.89 -24.73 -0.52
CA LYS A 19 -0.21 -25.71 -0.54
C LYS A 19 -0.54 -26.05 0.91
N VAL A 20 -1.64 -25.52 1.44
CA VAL A 20 -2.27 -26.08 2.64
C VAL A 20 -2.87 -27.42 2.18
N ARG A 21 -2.16 -28.52 2.41
CA ARG A 21 -2.74 -29.85 2.32
C ARG A 21 -3.86 -29.94 3.37
N ARG A 22 -5.11 -29.80 2.95
CA ARG A 22 -6.23 -30.38 3.69
C ARG A 22 -6.09 -31.90 3.58
N GLY A 23 -5.49 -32.51 4.59
CA GLY A 23 -5.33 -33.96 4.60
C GLY A 23 -4.77 -34.41 5.94
N ASP A 24 -5.59 -35.09 6.67
CA ASP A 24 -5.35 -36.04 7.76
C ASP A 24 -4.14 -35.82 8.70
N ILE A 25 -4.49 -35.57 9.94
CA ILE A 25 -3.59 -35.57 11.12
C ILE A 25 -2.78 -36.89 11.23
N ARG A 26 -3.24 -37.98 10.59
CA ARG A 26 -2.54 -39.28 10.56
C ARG A 26 -1.31 -39.37 9.66
N SER A 27 -1.18 -38.50 8.67
CA SER A 27 -0.02 -38.50 7.76
C SER A 27 1.17 -37.68 8.29
N SER A 28 0.98 -36.94 9.37
CA SER A 28 1.99 -36.01 9.92
C SER A 28 3.13 -36.74 10.65
N MET A 29 2.94 -37.97 11.10
CA MET A 29 3.97 -38.71 11.86
C MET A 29 5.01 -39.43 10.99
N ASN A 30 4.68 -39.71 9.72
CA ASN A 30 5.62 -40.42 8.81
C ASN A 30 6.49 -39.50 7.94
N SER A 31 6.25 -38.18 7.92
CA SER A 31 7.00 -37.24 7.09
C SER A 31 8.27 -36.67 7.74
N TRP A 32 8.54 -37.05 9.00
CA TRP A 32 9.71 -36.55 9.72
C TRP A 32 11.00 -37.29 9.34
N TRP A 33 10.88 -38.45 8.68
CA TRP A 33 12.02 -39.28 8.27
C TRP A 33 12.33 -39.18 6.77
N SER A 34 11.46 -38.67 5.94
CA SER A 34 11.74 -38.38 4.56
C SER A 34 11.96 -36.89 4.40
N GLY A 35 13.20 -36.44 4.21
CA GLY A 35 13.59 -35.06 3.93
C GLY A 35 13.07 -34.56 2.57
N MET A 36 11.80 -34.80 2.27
CA MET A 36 11.11 -34.27 1.09
C MET A 36 10.75 -32.83 1.35
N GLY A 37 11.56 -31.93 0.81
CA GLY A 37 11.27 -30.51 0.75
C GLY A 37 9.85 -30.29 0.26
N LYS A 38 9.05 -29.50 0.99
CA LYS A 38 7.76 -29.03 0.52
C LYS A 38 7.98 -28.36 -0.83
N GLU A 39 7.47 -28.93 -1.90
CA GLU A 39 7.40 -28.24 -3.19
C GLU A 39 6.60 -26.97 -2.98
N LYS A 40 7.30 -25.86 -2.93
CA LYS A 40 6.71 -24.53 -2.93
C LYS A 40 6.43 -24.20 -4.39
N GLU A 41 5.19 -24.17 -4.77
CA GLU A 41 4.79 -23.72 -6.09
C GLU A 41 5.08 -22.22 -6.19
N GLU A 42 6.06 -21.87 -7.02
CA GLU A 42 6.40 -20.46 -7.29
C GLU A 42 5.45 -19.90 -8.33
N PHE A 43 5.03 -18.66 -8.13
CA PHE A 43 4.14 -17.94 -9.02
C PHE A 43 4.78 -16.59 -9.38
N ASP A 44 5.03 -16.38 -10.66
CA ASP A 44 5.51 -15.11 -11.20
C ASP A 44 4.37 -14.10 -11.25
N ALA A 45 4.31 -13.21 -10.28
CA ALA A 45 3.32 -12.13 -10.27
C ALA A 45 3.69 -11.00 -11.24
N LEU A 46 4.99 -10.80 -11.48
CA LEU A 46 5.55 -9.91 -12.49
C LEU A 46 6.80 -10.56 -13.07
N LYS A 47 7.02 -10.37 -14.38
CA LYS A 47 8.15 -10.96 -15.09
C LYS A 47 8.79 -9.93 -16.02
N ASP A 48 10.07 -9.64 -15.80
CA ASP A 48 10.95 -8.81 -16.62
C ASP A 48 10.33 -7.46 -17.04
N ILE A 49 9.72 -6.75 -16.09
CA ILE A 49 9.12 -5.45 -16.32
C ILE A 49 10.20 -4.39 -16.49
N ASN A 50 10.11 -3.64 -17.60
CA ASN A 50 10.95 -2.50 -17.91
C ASN A 50 10.05 -1.31 -18.22
N LEU A 51 10.22 -0.19 -17.50
CA LEU A 51 9.42 1.02 -17.68
C LEU A 51 10.20 2.24 -17.16
N THR A 52 10.14 3.33 -17.88
CA THR A 52 10.63 4.63 -17.42
C THR A 52 9.46 5.62 -17.42
N ILE A 53 9.25 6.30 -16.30
CA ILE A 53 8.24 7.34 -16.13
C ILE A 53 8.97 8.65 -15.95
N GLN A 54 8.62 9.65 -16.77
CA GLN A 54 9.22 10.98 -16.70
C GLN A 54 8.49 11.85 -15.65
N GLN A 55 9.16 12.87 -15.18
CA GLN A 55 8.53 13.86 -14.31
C GLN A 55 7.37 14.55 -15.03
N GLY A 56 6.20 14.60 -14.40
CA GLY A 56 4.96 15.16 -14.96
C GLY A 56 4.12 14.16 -15.77
N ASP A 57 4.59 12.93 -15.99
CA ASP A 57 3.80 11.93 -16.69
C ASP A 57 2.59 11.49 -15.86
N VAL A 58 1.48 11.24 -16.54
CA VAL A 58 0.29 10.54 -16.02
C VAL A 58 0.24 9.15 -16.63
N VAL A 59 0.46 8.11 -15.82
CA VAL A 59 0.58 6.73 -16.29
C VAL A 59 -0.60 5.88 -15.82
N GLY A 60 -1.34 5.28 -16.76
CA GLY A 60 -2.40 4.33 -16.49
C GLY A 60 -1.94 2.88 -16.62
N ILE A 61 -2.15 2.05 -15.58
CA ILE A 61 -1.87 0.62 -15.59
C ILE A 61 -3.19 -0.15 -15.78
N ILE A 62 -3.39 -0.75 -16.95
CA ILE A 62 -4.60 -1.47 -17.32
C ILE A 62 -4.31 -2.96 -17.57
N GLY A 63 -5.31 -3.80 -17.40
CA GLY A 63 -5.21 -5.24 -17.63
C GLY A 63 -6.24 -6.02 -16.82
N PRO A 64 -6.41 -7.33 -17.07
CA PRO A 64 -7.36 -8.19 -16.36
C PRO A 64 -7.01 -8.35 -14.87
N ASN A 65 -7.96 -8.92 -14.10
CA ASN A 65 -7.69 -9.28 -12.71
C ASN A 65 -6.60 -10.36 -12.66
N GLY A 66 -5.63 -10.20 -11.74
CA GLY A 66 -4.48 -11.10 -11.64
C GLY A 66 -3.28 -10.73 -12.54
N ALA A 67 -3.37 -9.71 -13.41
CA ALA A 67 -2.27 -9.29 -14.29
C ALA A 67 -1.06 -8.63 -13.57
N GLY A 68 -1.05 -8.56 -12.24
CA GLY A 68 0.07 -8.01 -11.48
C GLY A 68 0.00 -6.51 -11.21
N LYS A 69 -1.07 -5.78 -11.63
CA LYS A 69 -1.22 -4.32 -11.44
C LYS A 69 -0.97 -3.88 -9.99
N SER A 70 -1.68 -4.48 -9.04
CA SER A 70 -1.52 -4.17 -7.61
C SER A 70 -0.15 -4.58 -7.07
N THR A 71 0.46 -5.61 -7.63
CA THR A 71 1.82 -6.03 -7.27
C THR A 71 2.84 -4.99 -7.71
N LEU A 72 2.72 -4.45 -8.92
CA LEU A 72 3.58 -3.38 -9.41
C LEU A 72 3.45 -2.13 -8.55
N LEU A 73 2.22 -1.70 -8.23
CA LEU A 73 1.99 -0.56 -7.34
C LEU A 73 2.59 -0.78 -5.95
N LYS A 74 2.48 -1.98 -5.37
CA LYS A 74 3.11 -2.32 -4.08
C LYS A 74 4.64 -2.30 -4.13
N LEU A 75 5.23 -2.65 -5.26
CA LEU A 75 6.68 -2.53 -5.46
C LEU A 75 7.10 -1.06 -5.53
N LEU A 76 6.39 -0.24 -6.30
CA LEU A 76 6.63 1.21 -6.39
C LEU A 76 6.49 1.87 -5.03
N SER A 77 5.45 1.54 -4.27
CA SER A 77 5.20 2.05 -2.92
C SER A 77 6.13 1.47 -1.84
N ARG A 78 7.10 0.63 -2.21
CA ARG A 78 8.04 -0.04 -1.29
C ARG A 78 7.38 -0.88 -0.18
N ILE A 79 6.10 -1.26 -0.36
CA ILE A 79 5.37 -2.20 0.52
C ILE A 79 5.97 -3.60 0.39
N THR A 80 6.47 -3.94 -0.81
CA THR A 80 7.22 -5.18 -1.06
C THR A 80 8.42 -4.89 -1.95
N PHE A 81 9.40 -5.80 -1.95
CA PHE A 81 10.61 -5.66 -2.76
C PHE A 81 10.57 -6.57 -3.98
N PRO A 82 11.23 -6.21 -5.09
CA PRO A 82 11.36 -7.06 -6.24
C PRO A 82 12.18 -8.32 -5.90
N SER A 83 11.86 -9.45 -6.55
CA SER A 83 12.64 -10.67 -6.46
C SER A 83 13.89 -10.62 -7.34
N LYS A 84 13.81 -9.86 -8.45
CA LYS A 84 14.92 -9.58 -9.39
C LYS A 84 14.75 -8.17 -9.96
N GLY A 85 15.84 -7.60 -10.47
CA GLY A 85 15.86 -6.28 -11.07
C GLY A 85 15.94 -5.15 -10.06
N ARG A 86 15.74 -3.92 -10.52
CA ARG A 86 15.88 -2.70 -9.71
C ARG A 86 14.78 -1.71 -10.04
N ILE A 87 14.35 -0.96 -9.02
CA ILE A 87 13.48 0.20 -9.16
C ILE A 87 14.22 1.40 -8.57
N THR A 88 14.41 2.42 -9.37
CA THR A 88 14.99 3.70 -8.96
C THR A 88 13.89 4.75 -8.98
N ILE A 89 13.73 5.47 -7.87
CA ILE A 89 12.74 6.53 -7.72
C ILE A 89 13.50 7.80 -7.35
N HIS A 90 13.28 8.86 -8.09
CA HIS A 90 13.83 10.19 -7.86
C HIS A 90 12.71 11.07 -7.29
N GLY A 91 12.93 11.63 -6.08
CA GLY A 91 11.95 12.42 -5.35
C GLY A 91 11.19 11.62 -4.29
N THR A 92 10.06 12.17 -3.83
CA THR A 92 9.19 11.63 -2.80
C THR A 92 8.01 10.90 -3.41
N LEU A 93 7.79 9.65 -3.02
CA LEU A 93 6.67 8.86 -3.49
C LEU A 93 5.60 8.78 -2.38
N SER A 94 4.38 9.13 -2.74
CA SER A 94 3.21 8.96 -1.88
C SER A 94 2.27 7.90 -2.46
N SER A 95 1.78 7.01 -1.60
CA SER A 95 0.90 5.92 -2.01
C SER A 95 -0.47 6.04 -1.36
N MET A 96 -1.52 6.06 -2.18
CA MET A 96 -2.91 5.97 -1.73
C MET A 96 -3.43 4.52 -1.66
N LEU A 97 -2.56 3.52 -1.81
CA LEU A 97 -2.98 2.11 -1.77
C LEU A 97 -3.51 1.67 -0.41
N GLU A 98 -3.15 2.40 0.64
CA GLU A 98 -3.46 2.07 2.03
C GLU A 98 -4.27 3.18 2.72
N VAL A 99 -5.22 3.79 1.99
CA VAL A 99 -6.12 4.80 2.57
C VAL A 99 -6.83 4.23 3.80
N GLY A 100 -6.63 4.87 4.96
CA GLY A 100 -7.18 4.42 6.25
C GLY A 100 -6.34 3.38 7.00
N THR A 101 -5.24 2.88 6.42
CA THR A 101 -4.29 2.07 7.17
C THR A 101 -3.65 2.91 8.26
N GLY A 102 -3.62 2.39 9.49
CA GLY A 102 -3.02 3.08 10.63
C GLY A 102 -3.98 3.92 11.47
N PHE A 103 -5.27 3.99 11.13
CA PHE A 103 -6.25 4.57 12.05
C PHE A 103 -6.38 3.71 13.31
N HIS A 104 -6.28 4.34 14.47
CA HIS A 104 -6.44 3.66 15.75
C HIS A 104 -7.88 3.83 16.24
N PRO A 105 -8.60 2.74 16.56
CA PRO A 105 -10.02 2.78 16.87
C PRO A 105 -10.37 3.60 18.12
N GLU A 106 -9.48 3.64 19.10
CA GLU A 106 -9.70 4.37 20.35
C GLU A 106 -9.39 5.88 20.25
N LEU A 107 -8.68 6.30 19.20
CA LEU A 107 -8.37 7.70 18.96
C LEU A 107 -9.54 8.40 18.26
N THR A 108 -9.69 9.69 18.52
CA THR A 108 -10.65 10.57 17.85
C THR A 108 -10.32 10.75 16.36
N GLY A 109 -11.27 11.27 15.58
CA GLY A 109 -11.02 11.65 14.19
C GLY A 109 -9.84 12.62 14.06
N ARG A 110 -9.78 13.63 14.93
CA ARG A 110 -8.69 14.60 14.99
C ARG A 110 -7.33 13.93 15.21
N GLU A 111 -7.22 13.08 16.21
CA GLU A 111 -5.96 12.38 16.53
C GLU A 111 -5.56 11.43 15.40
N ASN A 112 -6.53 10.77 14.77
CA ASN A 112 -6.27 9.91 13.62
C ASN A 112 -5.81 10.69 12.38
N ILE A 113 -6.27 11.94 12.16
CA ILE A 113 -5.73 12.80 11.10
C ILE A 113 -4.24 13.01 11.30
N TYR A 114 -3.79 13.34 12.52
CA TYR A 114 -2.36 13.51 12.81
C TYR A 114 -1.58 12.20 12.69
N LEU A 115 -2.12 11.11 13.21
CA LEU A 115 -1.48 9.79 13.14
C LEU A 115 -1.32 9.33 11.69
N ASN A 116 -2.40 9.38 10.92
CA ASN A 116 -2.37 8.96 9.53
C ASN A 116 -1.51 9.89 8.66
N GLY A 117 -1.60 11.20 8.87
CA GLY A 117 -0.73 12.18 8.21
C GLY A 117 0.75 11.85 8.41
N ALA A 118 1.15 11.52 9.64
CA ALA A 118 2.53 11.12 9.93
C ALA A 118 2.92 9.80 9.24
N ILE A 119 2.01 8.81 9.18
CA ILE A 119 2.25 7.52 8.51
C ILE A 119 2.47 7.72 7.01
N ILE A 120 1.71 8.60 6.36
CA ILE A 120 1.85 8.89 4.93
C ILE A 120 2.94 9.91 4.60
N GLY A 121 3.67 10.41 5.62
CA GLY A 121 4.86 11.24 5.44
C GLY A 121 4.67 12.75 5.64
N MET A 122 3.47 13.20 6.05
CA MET A 122 3.24 14.62 6.38
C MET A 122 3.93 15.00 7.70
N LYS A 123 4.50 16.20 7.76
CA LYS A 123 4.99 16.77 9.02
C LYS A 123 3.81 17.26 9.87
N ARG A 124 4.00 17.23 11.20
CA ARG A 124 2.94 17.67 12.14
C ARG A 124 2.44 19.10 11.88
N GLU A 125 3.37 19.99 11.55
CA GLU A 125 3.04 21.39 11.22
C GLU A 125 2.25 21.51 9.91
N GLU A 126 2.51 20.61 8.96
CA GLU A 126 1.77 20.52 7.72
C GLU A 126 0.34 20.04 7.95
N VAL A 127 0.16 18.97 8.74
CA VAL A 127 -1.16 18.49 9.14
C VAL A 127 -1.93 19.59 9.86
N ALA A 128 -1.28 20.32 10.79
CA ALA A 128 -1.92 21.40 11.52
C ALA A 128 -2.41 22.53 10.61
N ARG A 129 -1.63 22.91 9.59
CA ARG A 129 -2.05 23.94 8.62
C ARG A 129 -3.21 23.50 7.73
N LYS A 130 -3.29 22.19 7.42
CA LYS A 130 -4.31 21.61 6.53
C LYS A 130 -5.52 21.05 7.28
N LEU A 131 -5.51 21.07 8.61
CA LEU A 131 -6.52 20.41 9.44
C LEU A 131 -7.94 20.83 9.08
N ASP A 132 -8.20 22.13 9.02
CA ASP A 132 -9.55 22.66 8.75
C ASP A 132 -10.03 22.25 7.35
N SER A 133 -9.15 22.28 6.34
CA SER A 133 -9.48 21.84 4.98
C SER A 133 -9.70 20.32 4.90
N ILE A 134 -8.92 19.52 5.62
CA ILE A 134 -9.10 18.07 5.72
C ILE A 134 -10.46 17.75 6.33
N VAL A 135 -10.81 18.44 7.43
CA VAL A 135 -12.08 18.23 8.13
C VAL A 135 -13.26 18.64 7.26
N ALA A 136 -13.21 19.83 6.67
CA ALA A 136 -14.25 20.31 5.76
C ALA A 136 -14.46 19.39 4.56
N PHE A 137 -13.38 18.88 3.96
CA PHE A 137 -13.46 17.93 2.83
C PHE A 137 -14.08 16.59 3.25
N SER A 138 -13.85 16.15 4.49
CA SER A 138 -14.45 14.91 5.01
C SER A 138 -15.94 15.05 5.32
N GLY A 139 -16.43 16.29 5.63
CA GLY A 139 -17.77 16.54 6.11
C GLY A 139 -18.06 15.87 7.46
N LEU A 140 -17.08 15.84 8.35
CA LEU A 140 -17.17 15.17 9.66
C LEU A 140 -16.88 16.12 10.84
N GLU A 141 -17.16 17.40 10.68
CA GLU A 141 -16.92 18.44 11.68
C GLU A 141 -17.50 18.08 13.05
N ASP A 142 -18.76 17.64 13.07
CA ASP A 142 -19.50 17.30 14.30
C ASP A 142 -18.97 16.02 14.99
N PHE A 143 -18.21 15.20 14.27
CA PHE A 143 -17.70 13.91 14.76
C PHE A 143 -16.19 13.93 15.01
N LEU A 144 -15.54 15.04 14.77
CA LEU A 144 -14.07 15.14 14.77
C LEU A 144 -13.45 14.70 16.11
N ASP A 145 -14.08 15.00 17.22
CA ASP A 145 -13.62 14.68 18.56
C ASP A 145 -14.26 13.38 19.14
N THR A 146 -14.91 12.58 18.26
CA THR A 146 -15.44 11.27 18.58
C THR A 146 -14.43 10.18 18.20
N PRO A 147 -14.22 9.14 19.04
CA PRO A 147 -13.38 7.99 18.69
C PRO A 147 -13.87 7.29 17.43
N VAL A 148 -12.94 6.94 16.52
CA VAL A 148 -13.30 6.39 15.20
C VAL A 148 -13.93 4.99 15.26
N LYS A 149 -13.85 4.29 16.39
CA LYS A 149 -14.61 3.05 16.63
C LYS A 149 -16.13 3.25 16.56
N HIS A 150 -16.62 4.47 16.75
CA HIS A 150 -18.03 4.84 16.64
C HIS A 150 -18.41 5.36 15.25
N TYR A 151 -17.45 5.44 14.32
CA TYR A 151 -17.71 5.86 12.95
C TYR A 151 -18.40 4.76 12.15
N SER A 152 -19.27 5.13 11.24
CA SER A 152 -19.71 4.23 10.20
C SER A 152 -18.53 3.93 9.23
N SER A 153 -18.62 2.84 8.48
CA SER A 153 -17.61 2.52 7.46
C SER A 153 -17.41 3.67 6.44
N GLY A 154 -18.50 4.35 6.09
CA GLY A 154 -18.44 5.51 5.19
C GLY A 154 -17.73 6.71 5.81
N MET A 155 -17.98 7.02 7.09
CA MET A 155 -17.26 8.08 7.81
C MET A 155 -15.75 7.78 7.89
N TYR A 156 -15.41 6.53 8.22
CA TYR A 156 -14.04 6.07 8.27
C TYR A 156 -13.30 6.29 6.94
N VAL A 157 -13.88 5.82 5.84
CA VAL A 157 -13.29 5.96 4.51
C VAL A 157 -13.19 7.42 4.08
N ARG A 158 -14.22 8.24 4.33
CA ARG A 158 -14.21 9.67 4.01
C ARG A 158 -13.09 10.40 4.74
N LEU A 159 -12.91 10.15 6.04
CA LEU A 159 -11.84 10.79 6.80
C LEU A 159 -10.46 10.38 6.28
N ALA A 160 -10.25 9.09 6.07
CA ALA A 160 -8.99 8.56 5.58
C ALA A 160 -8.64 9.09 4.19
N PHE A 161 -9.62 9.13 3.28
CA PHE A 161 -9.45 9.70 1.94
C PHE A 161 -9.17 11.20 1.99
N SER A 162 -9.83 11.93 2.91
CA SER A 162 -9.58 13.35 3.10
C SER A 162 -8.13 13.64 3.48
N VAL A 163 -7.56 12.89 4.41
CA VAL A 163 -6.14 13.05 4.79
C VAL A 163 -5.24 12.79 3.57
N ALA A 164 -5.47 11.68 2.87
CA ALA A 164 -4.66 11.29 1.72
C ALA A 164 -4.75 12.30 0.56
N SER A 165 -5.92 12.92 0.35
CA SER A 165 -6.13 13.92 -0.72
C SER A 165 -5.41 15.25 -0.46
N HIS A 166 -5.00 15.51 0.78
CA HIS A 166 -4.26 16.72 1.14
C HIS A 166 -2.74 16.53 1.19
N LEU A 167 -2.27 15.33 0.84
CA LEU A 167 -0.86 15.06 0.66
C LEU A 167 -0.39 15.70 -0.66
N GLU A 168 0.72 16.40 -0.61
CA GLU A 168 1.38 17.01 -1.78
C GLU A 168 2.64 16.19 -2.09
N PRO A 169 2.56 15.22 -3.01
CA PRO A 169 3.74 14.53 -3.51
C PRO A 169 4.54 15.43 -4.43
N ASP A 170 5.85 15.18 -4.54
CA ASP A 170 6.75 15.87 -5.48
C ASP A 170 6.42 15.54 -6.95
#